data_07041d27be83ff567b431cbf860a1720
#
_entry.id   07041d27be83ff567b431cbf860a1720
#
_cell.length_a   1.000
_cell.length_b   1.000
_cell.length_c   1.000
_cell.angle_alpha   90.00
_cell.angle_beta   90.00
_cell.angle_gamma   90.00
#
_symmetry.space_group_name_H-M   'P 1'
#
loop_
_entity.id
_entity.type
_entity.pdbx_description
1 polymer ?
#
loop_
_entity_poly.entity_id
_entity_poly.type
_entity_poly.pdbx_seq_one_letter_code
_entity_poly.pdbx_strand_id
1 'polypeptide(L)'
;GSGNIGLIVSYQLMQAGVKVKAIIEASKQIGGYKVHASKMRRLGVPILTSTTVKKAIGKDHIEAVELVKLNDQWQEIEGTSEIMSVDALCISVGLSPMHQLLSMIGAKTKFVNELGGFVPVIDHHHQTTIKNVYSCGDAVGIEEASSAMMEGYLTGLYVAESLGKKHPKHDELVSLYESQLDLLRDGPFGIKTKIGLEKLREEIEHA
;
A
#
# COMPACT_ATOMS: atom_id res chain seq x y z
N GLY A 1 -12.14 -3.76 -4.05
CA GLY A 1 -10.72 -4.11 -4.21
C GLY A 1 -10.38 -5.42 -3.56
N SER A 2 -9.58 -6.25 -4.22
CA SER A 2 -9.13 -7.58 -3.75
C SER A 2 -7.64 -7.59 -3.35
N GLY A 3 -7.09 -6.45 -2.97
CA GLY A 3 -5.79 -6.37 -2.31
C GLY A 3 -5.81 -7.06 -0.94
N ASN A 4 -4.65 -7.17 -0.28
CA ASN A 4 -4.55 -7.82 1.03
C ASN A 4 -5.53 -7.23 2.05
N ILE A 5 -5.63 -5.91 2.12
CA ILE A 5 -6.54 -5.20 3.03
C ILE A 5 -7.99 -5.59 2.75
N GLY A 6 -8.45 -5.50 1.50
CA GLY A 6 -9.82 -5.84 1.12
C GLY A 6 -10.20 -7.28 1.49
N LEU A 7 -9.30 -8.23 1.21
CA LEU A 7 -9.51 -9.65 1.52
C LEU A 7 -9.52 -9.92 3.04
N ILE A 8 -8.59 -9.32 3.80
CA ILE A 8 -8.46 -9.54 5.24
C ILE A 8 -9.61 -8.88 5.99
N VAL A 9 -9.92 -7.63 5.67
CA VAL A 9 -11.02 -6.88 6.30
C VAL A 9 -12.37 -7.56 6.01
N SER A 10 -12.60 -8.05 4.79
CA SER A 10 -13.80 -8.83 4.48
C SER A 10 -13.97 -10.04 5.39
N TYR A 11 -12.88 -10.77 5.68
CA TYR A 11 -12.89 -11.88 6.63
C TYR A 11 -13.19 -11.41 8.06
N GLN A 12 -12.55 -10.33 8.51
CA GLN A 12 -12.80 -9.78 9.85
C GLN A 12 -14.24 -9.29 10.04
N LEU A 13 -14.82 -8.67 9.01
CA LEU A 13 -16.23 -8.27 9.01
C LEU A 13 -17.15 -9.48 9.17
N MET A 14 -16.86 -10.59 8.46
CA MET A 14 -17.63 -11.84 8.64
C MET A 14 -17.52 -12.40 10.07
N GLN A 15 -16.32 -12.35 10.68
CA GLN A 15 -16.15 -12.76 12.08
C GLN A 15 -16.96 -11.87 13.05
N ALA A 16 -17.15 -10.60 12.71
CA ALA A 16 -17.99 -9.66 13.45
C ALA A 16 -19.51 -9.83 13.15
N GLY A 17 -19.91 -10.82 12.35
CA GLY A 17 -21.31 -11.10 12.03
C GLY A 17 -21.86 -10.35 10.81
N VAL A 18 -21.02 -9.60 10.08
CA VAL A 18 -21.43 -8.91 8.84
C VAL A 18 -21.51 -9.91 7.69
N LYS A 19 -22.56 -9.83 6.90
CA LYS A 19 -22.73 -10.66 5.69
C LYS A 19 -22.02 -10.00 4.51
N VAL A 20 -20.84 -10.45 4.16
CA VAL A 20 -20.12 -10.01 2.96
C VAL A 20 -20.78 -10.63 1.72
N LYS A 21 -21.35 -9.81 0.85
CA LYS A 21 -22.06 -10.23 -0.37
C LYS A 21 -21.11 -10.66 -1.48
N ALA A 22 -20.08 -9.85 -1.73
CA ALA A 22 -19.07 -10.11 -2.74
C ALA A 22 -17.82 -9.24 -2.48
N ILE A 23 -16.70 -9.62 -3.08
CA ILE A 23 -15.51 -8.80 -3.24
C ILE A 23 -15.43 -8.45 -4.72
N ILE A 24 -15.36 -7.14 -5.02
CA ILE A 24 -15.34 -6.62 -6.39
C ILE A 24 -13.90 -6.23 -6.74
N GLU A 25 -13.43 -6.67 -7.89
CA GLU A 25 -12.07 -6.41 -8.38
C GLU A 25 -12.10 -5.96 -9.85
N ALA A 26 -11.59 -4.78 -10.11
CA ALA A 26 -11.56 -4.22 -11.46
C ALA A 26 -10.55 -4.94 -12.37
N SER A 27 -9.44 -5.43 -11.81
CA SER A 27 -8.44 -6.22 -12.54
C SER A 27 -8.95 -7.62 -12.88
N LYS A 28 -8.34 -8.23 -13.91
CA LYS A 28 -8.58 -9.65 -14.25
C LYS A 28 -8.14 -10.62 -13.16
N GLN A 29 -7.20 -10.20 -12.33
CA GLN A 29 -6.60 -11.02 -11.27
C GLN A 29 -6.73 -10.33 -9.93
N ILE A 30 -6.79 -11.11 -8.87
CA ILE A 30 -6.75 -10.60 -7.49
C ILE A 30 -5.44 -9.88 -7.23
N GLY A 31 -5.50 -8.75 -6.50
CA GLY A 31 -4.31 -7.95 -6.14
C GLY A 31 -3.57 -8.43 -4.89
N GLY A 32 -4.22 -9.22 -4.03
CA GLY A 32 -3.66 -9.71 -2.78
C GLY A 32 -3.17 -11.16 -2.82
N TYR A 33 -2.69 -11.66 -1.68
CA TYR A 33 -2.21 -13.03 -1.56
C TYR A 33 -3.32 -14.07 -1.80
N LYS A 34 -2.99 -15.08 -2.59
CA LYS A 34 -3.90 -16.19 -2.93
C LYS A 34 -4.46 -16.91 -1.72
N VAL A 35 -3.71 -16.98 -0.61
CA VAL A 35 -4.18 -17.61 0.64
C VAL A 35 -5.40 -16.90 1.22
N HIS A 36 -5.44 -15.57 1.20
CA HIS A 36 -6.60 -14.80 1.67
C HIS A 36 -7.79 -14.95 0.72
N ALA A 37 -7.56 -14.88 -0.59
CA ALA A 37 -8.62 -15.10 -1.58
C ALA A 37 -9.22 -16.52 -1.49
N SER A 38 -8.37 -17.54 -1.30
CA SER A 38 -8.82 -18.93 -1.12
C SER A 38 -9.66 -19.10 0.14
N LYS A 39 -9.31 -18.40 1.23
CA LYS A 39 -10.14 -18.38 2.46
C LYS A 39 -11.51 -17.79 2.17
N MET A 40 -11.62 -16.64 1.51
CA MET A 40 -12.89 -16.02 1.18
C MET A 40 -13.76 -16.90 0.30
N ARG A 41 -13.19 -17.53 -0.73
CA ARG A 41 -13.91 -18.47 -1.60
C ARG A 41 -14.44 -19.68 -0.84
N ARG A 42 -13.65 -20.26 0.08
CA ARG A 42 -14.11 -21.38 0.93
C ARG A 42 -15.25 -21.00 1.88
N LEU A 43 -15.33 -19.74 2.26
CA LEU A 43 -16.42 -19.19 3.06
C LEU A 43 -17.65 -18.80 2.21
N GLY A 44 -17.64 -19.10 0.91
CA GLY A 44 -18.75 -18.84 0.00
C GLY A 44 -18.87 -17.41 -0.49
N VAL A 45 -17.85 -16.57 -0.27
CA VAL A 45 -17.87 -15.19 -0.78
C VAL A 45 -17.31 -15.14 -2.20
N PRO A 46 -18.10 -14.72 -3.19
CA PRO A 46 -17.65 -14.59 -4.56
C PRO A 46 -16.65 -13.43 -4.69
N ILE A 47 -15.60 -13.63 -5.50
CA ILE A 47 -14.66 -12.57 -5.90
C ILE A 47 -14.91 -12.33 -7.40
N LEU A 48 -15.51 -11.18 -7.71
CA LEU A 48 -15.90 -10.79 -9.07
C LEU A 48 -14.77 -9.94 -9.68
N THR A 49 -13.95 -10.57 -10.49
CA THR A 49 -12.87 -9.91 -11.24
C THR A 49 -13.39 -9.28 -12.52
N SER A 50 -12.61 -8.38 -13.14
CA SER A 50 -13.02 -7.57 -14.30
C SER A 50 -14.37 -6.89 -14.07
N THR A 51 -14.63 -6.42 -12.85
CA THR A 51 -15.90 -5.86 -12.43
C THR A 51 -15.65 -4.64 -11.55
N THR A 52 -16.41 -3.58 -11.73
CA THR A 52 -16.34 -2.39 -10.89
C THR A 52 -17.72 -1.95 -10.40
N VAL A 53 -17.71 -1.10 -9.39
CA VAL A 53 -18.92 -0.40 -8.95
C VAL A 53 -19.10 0.83 -9.83
N LYS A 54 -20.15 0.83 -10.64
CA LYS A 54 -20.51 1.95 -11.50
C LYS A 54 -21.20 3.06 -10.72
N LYS A 55 -22.11 2.68 -9.80
CA LYS A 55 -22.91 3.62 -9.06
C LYS A 55 -23.31 3.06 -7.70
N ALA A 56 -23.30 3.89 -6.66
CA ALA A 56 -23.98 3.65 -5.40
C ALA A 56 -25.42 4.20 -5.48
N ILE A 57 -26.38 3.42 -5.01
CA ILE A 57 -27.81 3.71 -5.09
C ILE A 57 -28.36 3.80 -3.67
N GLY A 58 -29.17 4.85 -3.41
CA GLY A 58 -29.81 5.14 -2.14
C GLY A 58 -30.03 6.63 -1.99
N LYS A 59 -30.86 7.03 -1.04
CA LYS A 59 -31.17 8.45 -0.77
C LYS A 59 -30.43 8.95 0.46
N ASP A 60 -30.73 8.41 1.62
CA ASP A 60 -30.15 8.84 2.91
C ASP A 60 -29.01 7.90 3.35
N HIS A 61 -29.00 6.67 2.83
CA HIS A 61 -27.99 5.65 3.02
C HIS A 61 -27.90 4.79 1.76
N ILE A 62 -26.87 3.94 1.68
CA ILE A 62 -26.71 3.04 0.55
C ILE A 62 -27.72 1.88 0.66
N GLU A 63 -28.42 1.57 -0.42
CA GLU A 63 -29.41 0.51 -0.54
C GLU A 63 -29.01 -0.56 -1.54
N ALA A 64 -28.23 -0.16 -2.54
CA ALA A 64 -27.70 -1.05 -3.57
C ALA A 64 -26.44 -0.45 -4.23
N VAL A 65 -25.75 -1.29 -4.99
CA VAL A 65 -24.72 -0.89 -5.93
C VAL A 65 -25.05 -1.40 -7.32
N GLU A 66 -24.78 -0.60 -8.33
CA GLU A 66 -24.74 -1.03 -9.72
C GLU A 66 -23.32 -1.49 -10.03
N LEU A 67 -23.16 -2.74 -10.41
CA LEU A 67 -21.93 -3.35 -10.85
C LEU A 67 -21.91 -3.39 -12.38
N VAL A 68 -20.73 -3.28 -12.98
CA VAL A 68 -20.53 -3.42 -14.42
C VAL A 68 -19.23 -4.16 -14.70
N LYS A 69 -19.19 -4.96 -15.76
CA LYS A 69 -17.96 -5.63 -16.20
C LYS A 69 -17.09 -4.66 -17.00
N LEU A 70 -15.77 -4.87 -16.88
CA LEU A 70 -14.75 -4.12 -17.59
C LEU A 70 -14.08 -4.99 -18.65
N ASN A 71 -13.77 -4.39 -19.81
CA ASN A 71 -12.91 -4.99 -20.82
C ASN A 71 -11.41 -4.80 -20.46
N ASP A 72 -10.53 -5.24 -21.35
CA ASP A 72 -9.06 -5.17 -21.17
C ASP A 72 -8.51 -3.74 -21.16
N GLN A 73 -9.26 -2.79 -21.68
CA GLN A 73 -8.95 -1.36 -21.70
C GLN A 73 -9.60 -0.61 -20.52
N TRP A 74 -10.14 -1.33 -19.53
CA TRP A 74 -10.83 -0.77 -18.36
C TRP A 74 -12.10 0.02 -18.69
N GLN A 75 -12.70 -0.24 -19.85
CA GLN A 75 -13.94 0.36 -20.27
C GLN A 75 -15.12 -0.52 -19.87
N GLU A 76 -16.23 0.10 -19.53
CA GLU A 76 -17.48 -0.59 -19.22
C GLU A 76 -18.01 -1.35 -20.43
N ILE A 77 -18.43 -2.59 -20.22
CA ILE A 77 -19.07 -3.42 -21.26
C ILE A 77 -20.57 -3.18 -21.17
N GLU A 78 -21.17 -2.60 -22.22
CA GLU A 78 -22.60 -2.35 -22.29
C GLU A 78 -23.43 -3.62 -22.08
N GLY A 79 -24.57 -3.48 -21.42
CA GLY A 79 -25.49 -4.58 -21.14
C GLY A 79 -25.05 -5.55 -20.05
N THR A 80 -23.92 -5.27 -19.33
CA THR A 80 -23.44 -6.13 -18.24
C THR A 80 -23.74 -5.55 -16.85
N SER A 81 -24.50 -4.46 -16.77
CA SER A 81 -24.89 -3.86 -15.49
C SER A 81 -25.78 -4.80 -14.68
N GLU A 82 -25.47 -4.96 -13.41
CA GLU A 82 -26.21 -5.76 -12.43
C GLU A 82 -26.39 -4.97 -11.13
N ILE A 83 -27.60 -5.02 -10.56
CA ILE A 83 -27.91 -4.37 -9.27
C ILE A 83 -27.74 -5.37 -8.15
N MET A 84 -26.89 -5.03 -7.17
CA MET A 84 -26.71 -5.81 -5.94
C MET A 84 -27.19 -5.01 -4.73
N SER A 85 -28.19 -5.52 -4.03
CA SER A 85 -28.68 -4.90 -2.79
C SER A 85 -27.66 -5.07 -1.68
N VAL A 86 -27.24 -3.96 -1.09
CA VAL A 86 -26.28 -3.83 0.02
C VAL A 86 -26.63 -2.64 0.89
N ASP A 87 -26.28 -2.68 2.16
CA ASP A 87 -26.42 -1.59 3.13
C ASP A 87 -25.08 -0.90 3.46
N ALA A 88 -23.97 -1.47 2.97
CA ALA A 88 -22.62 -0.90 3.11
C ALA A 88 -21.75 -1.22 1.89
N LEU A 89 -20.88 -0.26 1.54
CA LEU A 89 -19.84 -0.41 0.52
C LEU A 89 -18.48 -0.02 1.12
N CYS A 90 -17.57 -0.98 1.22
CA CYS A 90 -16.20 -0.74 1.65
C CYS A 90 -15.28 -0.62 0.43
N ILE A 91 -14.48 0.45 0.39
CA ILE A 91 -13.55 0.71 -0.71
C ILE A 91 -12.11 0.42 -0.23
N SER A 92 -11.41 -0.44 -0.98
CA SER A 92 -10.02 -0.82 -0.72
C SER A 92 -9.25 -0.85 -2.04
N VAL A 93 -8.88 0.34 -2.55
CA VAL A 93 -8.30 0.53 -3.89
C VAL A 93 -6.85 1.01 -3.86
N GLY A 94 -6.16 0.78 -2.77
CA GLY A 94 -4.77 1.13 -2.56
C GLY A 94 -4.56 2.03 -1.34
N LEU A 95 -3.30 2.22 -1.03
CA LEU A 95 -2.81 3.10 0.04
C LEU A 95 -1.96 4.21 -0.60
N SER A 96 -1.88 5.34 0.06
CA SER A 96 -0.99 6.44 -0.32
C SER A 96 -0.07 6.81 0.85
N PRO A 97 1.21 7.11 0.60
CA PRO A 97 2.12 7.55 1.64
C PRO A 97 1.62 8.82 2.34
N MET A 98 1.76 8.88 3.66
CA MET A 98 1.36 10.06 4.45
C MET A 98 2.51 11.08 4.52
N HIS A 99 2.75 11.79 3.42
CA HIS A 99 3.84 12.77 3.27
C HIS A 99 3.48 14.20 3.74
N GLN A 100 2.22 14.47 4.07
CA GLN A 100 1.69 15.83 4.26
C GLN A 100 2.42 16.63 5.33
N LEU A 101 2.73 16.02 6.49
CA LEU A 101 3.47 16.71 7.56
C LEU A 101 4.87 17.14 7.10
N LEU A 102 5.53 16.32 6.30
CA LEU A 102 6.84 16.63 5.73
C LEU A 102 6.75 17.74 4.68
N SER A 103 5.72 17.71 3.84
CA SER A 103 5.44 18.79 2.89
C SER A 103 5.17 20.13 3.60
N MET A 104 4.43 20.10 4.71
CA MET A 104 4.10 21.33 5.48
C MET A 104 5.34 22.01 6.06
N ILE A 105 6.39 21.27 6.41
CA ILE A 105 7.67 21.84 6.86
C ILE A 105 8.63 22.16 5.72
N GLY A 106 8.21 22.00 4.46
CA GLY A 106 8.97 22.34 3.27
C GLY A 106 9.92 21.26 2.77
N ALA A 107 9.81 20.01 3.24
CA ALA A 107 10.57 18.91 2.67
C ALA A 107 10.14 18.66 1.21
N LYS A 108 11.12 18.48 0.30
CA LYS A 108 10.84 18.15 -1.09
C LYS A 108 10.11 16.80 -1.17
N THR A 109 9.12 16.71 -2.03
CA THR A 109 8.40 15.48 -2.33
C THR A 109 8.42 15.18 -3.81
N LYS A 110 8.37 13.89 -4.17
CA LYS A 110 8.34 13.41 -5.56
C LYS A 110 7.20 12.40 -5.71
N PHE A 111 6.54 12.43 -6.85
CA PHE A 111 5.58 11.39 -7.21
C PHE A 111 6.33 10.18 -7.77
N VAL A 112 6.22 9.05 -7.06
CA VAL A 112 6.81 7.77 -7.46
C VAL A 112 5.72 6.71 -7.42
N ASN A 113 5.27 6.29 -8.60
CA ASN A 113 4.16 5.32 -8.74
C ASN A 113 4.45 4.00 -8.01
N GLU A 114 5.69 3.54 -8.05
CA GLU A 114 6.14 2.32 -7.42
C GLU A 114 6.06 2.37 -5.89
N LEU A 115 6.15 3.57 -5.29
CA LEU A 115 6.04 3.81 -3.86
C LEU A 115 4.61 4.17 -3.40
N GLY A 116 3.66 4.23 -4.33
CA GLY A 116 2.24 4.47 -4.04
C GLY A 116 1.80 5.92 -4.12
N GLY A 117 2.64 6.84 -4.58
CA GLY A 117 2.27 8.24 -4.77
C GLY A 117 3.38 9.25 -4.47
N PHE A 118 3.00 10.38 -3.87
CA PHE A 118 3.97 11.36 -3.40
C PHE A 118 4.68 10.86 -2.14
N VAL A 119 6.01 10.90 -2.17
CA VAL A 119 6.90 10.53 -1.06
C VAL A 119 7.92 11.63 -0.81
N PRO A 120 8.42 11.79 0.42
CA PRO A 120 9.52 12.72 0.69
C PRO A 120 10.79 12.22 0.02
N VAL A 121 11.58 13.13 -0.52
CA VAL A 121 12.95 12.85 -0.99
C VAL A 121 13.84 12.63 0.22
N ILE A 122 14.47 11.47 0.32
CA ILE A 122 15.36 11.07 1.41
C ILE A 122 16.70 10.56 0.88
N ASP A 123 17.76 10.79 1.64
CA ASP A 123 19.09 10.24 1.38
C ASP A 123 19.24 8.78 1.85
N HIS A 124 20.44 8.21 1.72
CA HIS A 124 20.75 6.85 2.16
C HIS A 124 20.64 6.63 3.68
N HIS A 125 20.68 7.71 4.47
CA HIS A 125 20.49 7.69 5.92
C HIS A 125 19.06 8.04 6.33
N HIS A 126 18.12 8.05 5.38
CA HIS A 126 16.70 8.37 5.58
C HIS A 126 16.45 9.84 6.02
N GLN A 127 17.44 10.75 5.87
CA GLN A 127 17.25 12.17 6.13
C GLN A 127 16.53 12.80 4.93
N THR A 128 15.54 13.63 5.22
CA THR A 128 14.83 14.42 4.20
C THR A 128 15.69 15.59 3.72
N THR A 129 15.19 16.37 2.78
CA THR A 129 15.84 17.63 2.35
C THR A 129 15.87 18.71 3.44
N ILE A 130 15.21 18.48 4.57
CA ILE A 130 15.28 19.34 5.76
C ILE A 130 16.25 18.72 6.76
N LYS A 131 17.27 19.47 7.12
CA LYS A 131 18.30 19.01 8.07
C LYS A 131 17.70 18.52 9.38
N ASN A 132 18.16 17.37 9.86
CA ASN A 132 17.74 16.70 11.08
C ASN A 132 16.25 16.23 11.09
N VAL A 133 15.63 16.15 9.92
CA VAL A 133 14.31 15.55 9.75
C VAL A 133 14.45 14.27 8.94
N TYR A 134 13.97 13.16 9.50
CA TYR A 134 14.10 11.82 8.94
C TYR A 134 12.73 11.25 8.65
N SER A 135 12.65 10.33 7.70
CA SER A 135 11.41 9.63 7.35
C SER A 135 11.70 8.19 6.94
N CYS A 136 10.81 7.27 7.32
CA CYS A 136 10.89 5.85 6.98
C CYS A 136 9.51 5.20 6.99
N GLY A 137 9.44 3.93 6.61
CA GLY A 137 8.20 3.16 6.54
C GLY A 137 7.22 3.70 5.50
N ASP A 138 5.93 3.49 5.73
CA ASP A 138 4.85 3.83 4.79
C ASP A 138 4.82 5.30 4.35
N ALA A 139 5.44 6.21 5.10
CA ALA A 139 5.56 7.61 4.70
C ALA A 139 6.50 7.81 3.51
N VAL A 140 7.45 6.89 3.30
CA VAL A 140 8.44 6.92 2.20
C VAL A 140 8.03 5.98 1.06
N GLY A 141 7.23 4.96 1.35
CA GLY A 141 6.72 4.02 0.36
C GLY A 141 5.90 2.93 1.00
N ILE A 142 4.74 2.64 0.41
CA ILE A 142 3.84 1.63 0.96
C ILE A 142 4.42 0.24 0.71
N GLU A 143 4.71 -0.48 1.79
CA GLU A 143 5.17 -1.87 1.76
C GLU A 143 4.68 -2.69 2.97
N GLU A 144 5.25 -3.87 3.18
CA GLU A 144 4.88 -4.75 4.30
C GLU A 144 5.40 -4.20 5.64
N ALA A 145 4.65 -4.43 6.72
CA ALA A 145 4.98 -3.93 8.05
C ALA A 145 6.37 -4.36 8.56
N SER A 146 6.85 -5.55 8.16
CA SER A 146 8.19 -6.03 8.49
C SER A 146 9.29 -5.16 7.88
N SER A 147 9.14 -4.72 6.64
CA SER A 147 10.07 -3.80 5.98
C SER A 147 10.07 -2.43 6.66
N ALA A 148 8.88 -1.88 6.94
CA ALA A 148 8.74 -0.62 7.65
C ALA A 148 9.41 -0.66 9.05
N MET A 149 9.34 -1.79 9.75
CA MET A 149 10.02 -1.99 11.04
C MET A 149 11.54 -1.99 10.88
N MET A 150 12.10 -2.66 9.86
CA MET A 150 13.53 -2.66 9.60
C MET A 150 14.04 -1.27 9.22
N GLU A 151 13.28 -0.52 8.39
CA GLU A 151 13.60 0.88 8.11
C GLU A 151 13.61 1.75 9.37
N GLY A 152 12.66 1.53 10.28
CA GLY A 152 12.63 2.23 11.56
C GLY A 152 13.87 1.97 12.40
N TYR A 153 14.36 0.73 12.47
CA TYR A 153 15.61 0.39 13.15
C TYR A 153 16.83 1.06 12.51
N LEU A 154 16.95 1.02 11.19
CA LEU A 154 18.02 1.70 10.44
C LEU A 154 17.98 3.21 10.68
N THR A 155 16.83 3.83 10.52
CA THR A 155 16.66 5.26 10.77
C THR A 155 17.07 5.64 12.18
N GLY A 156 16.70 4.84 13.18
CA GLY A 156 17.10 5.06 14.57
C GLY A 156 18.62 5.02 14.77
N LEU A 157 19.33 4.10 14.10
CA LEU A 157 20.79 4.02 14.13
C LEU A 157 21.44 5.24 13.48
N TYR A 158 20.96 5.68 12.31
CA TYR A 158 21.46 6.86 11.61
C TYR A 158 21.23 8.16 12.39
N VAL A 159 20.03 8.30 13.00
CA VAL A 159 19.74 9.45 13.88
C VAL A 159 20.66 9.46 15.11
N ALA A 160 20.87 8.32 15.75
CA ALA A 160 21.78 8.24 16.91
C ALA A 160 23.22 8.62 16.54
N GLU A 161 23.70 8.14 15.40
CA GLU A 161 25.02 8.50 14.86
C GLU A 161 25.13 10.01 14.56
N SER A 162 24.12 10.61 13.92
CA SER A 162 24.09 12.04 13.61
C SER A 162 24.13 12.93 14.86
N LEU A 163 23.68 12.41 16.00
CA LEU A 163 23.72 13.05 17.30
C LEU A 163 25.01 12.75 18.09
N GLY A 164 26.00 12.09 17.47
CA GLY A 164 27.24 11.67 18.14
C GLY A 164 27.06 10.55 19.16
N LYS A 165 25.94 9.82 19.14
CA LYS A 165 25.60 8.71 20.04
C LYS A 165 25.61 7.37 19.30
N LYS A 166 26.69 7.10 18.58
CA LYS A 166 26.85 5.87 17.80
C LYS A 166 26.75 4.64 18.71
N HIS A 167 25.87 3.68 18.33
CA HIS A 167 25.73 2.42 19.04
C HIS A 167 27.03 1.60 18.94
N PRO A 168 27.50 0.88 20.00
CA PRO A 168 28.73 0.08 19.95
C PRO A 168 28.79 -0.93 18.81
N LYS A 169 27.65 -1.48 18.40
CA LYS A 169 27.49 -2.44 17.28
C LYS A 169 26.84 -1.79 16.07
N HIS A 170 27.03 -0.50 15.85
CA HIS A 170 26.32 0.24 14.78
C HIS A 170 26.52 -0.41 13.41
N ASP A 171 27.75 -0.63 12.99
CA ASP A 171 28.05 -1.10 11.64
C ASP A 171 27.56 -2.56 11.42
N GLU A 172 27.62 -3.40 12.48
CA GLU A 172 27.05 -4.75 12.48
C GLU A 172 25.53 -4.72 12.30
N LEU A 173 24.84 -3.84 13.04
CA LEU A 173 23.39 -3.72 13.02
C LEU A 173 22.88 -3.09 11.71
N VAL A 174 23.58 -2.09 11.19
CA VAL A 174 23.25 -1.50 9.88
C VAL A 174 23.32 -2.59 8.81
N SER A 175 24.45 -3.30 8.70
CA SER A 175 24.60 -4.38 7.72
C SER A 175 23.55 -5.48 7.87
N LEU A 176 23.20 -5.83 9.12
CA LEU A 176 22.16 -6.83 9.40
C LEU A 176 20.78 -6.37 8.89
N TYR A 177 20.36 -5.13 9.21
CA TYR A 177 19.04 -4.64 8.84
C TYR A 177 18.93 -4.33 7.35
N GLU A 178 19.99 -3.84 6.70
CA GLU A 178 20.04 -3.68 5.24
C GLU A 178 19.88 -5.03 4.53
N SER A 179 20.61 -6.05 4.98
CA SER A 179 20.48 -7.41 4.43
C SER A 179 19.08 -7.98 4.62
N GLN A 180 18.46 -7.76 5.79
CA GLN A 180 17.09 -8.19 6.03
C GLN A 180 16.08 -7.45 5.14
N LEU A 181 16.23 -6.14 4.94
CA LEU A 181 15.41 -5.36 4.01
C LEU A 181 15.53 -5.87 2.58
N ASP A 182 16.74 -6.16 2.14
CA ASP A 182 16.96 -6.71 0.81
C ASP A 182 16.24 -8.04 0.60
N LEU A 183 16.32 -8.95 1.57
CA LEU A 183 15.62 -10.23 1.52
C LEU A 183 14.09 -10.05 1.54
N LEU A 184 13.56 -9.14 2.35
CA LEU A 184 12.12 -8.84 2.40
C LEU A 184 11.62 -8.27 1.07
N ARG A 185 12.47 -7.51 0.37
CA ARG A 185 12.15 -6.84 -0.90
C ARG A 185 12.42 -7.68 -2.15
N ASP A 186 12.98 -8.87 -2.03
CA ASP A 186 13.21 -9.77 -3.17
C ASP A 186 11.95 -10.48 -3.69
N GLY A 187 10.85 -10.42 -2.95
CA GLY A 187 9.56 -10.97 -3.37
C GLY A 187 8.84 -10.10 -4.41
N PRO A 188 7.80 -10.65 -5.06
CA PRO A 188 7.09 -9.98 -6.16
C PRO A 188 6.41 -8.66 -5.75
N PHE A 189 6.17 -8.44 -4.46
CA PHE A 189 5.63 -7.17 -3.95
C PHE A 189 6.75 -6.19 -3.57
N GLY A 190 7.88 -6.66 -3.06
CA GLY A 190 9.01 -5.84 -2.62
C GLY A 190 9.87 -5.28 -3.75
N ILE A 191 10.01 -5.98 -4.87
CA ILE A 191 10.75 -5.51 -6.05
C ILE A 191 10.25 -4.14 -6.52
N LYS A 192 8.95 -3.91 -6.47
CA LYS A 192 8.35 -2.63 -6.83
C LYS A 192 8.90 -1.50 -5.94
N THR A 193 9.03 -1.72 -4.65
CA THR A 193 9.59 -0.75 -3.69
C THR A 193 11.08 -0.49 -3.97
N LYS A 194 11.89 -1.52 -4.24
CA LYS A 194 13.31 -1.34 -4.65
C LYS A 194 13.42 -0.37 -5.83
N ILE A 195 12.69 -0.64 -6.92
CA ILE A 195 12.69 0.23 -8.11
C ILE A 195 12.27 1.66 -7.77
N GLY A 196 11.26 1.82 -6.93
CA GLY A 196 10.79 3.13 -6.51
C GLY A 196 11.81 3.91 -5.70
N LEU A 197 12.51 3.26 -4.78
CA LEU A 197 13.57 3.88 -3.97
C LEU A 197 14.79 4.26 -4.81
N GLU A 198 15.18 3.46 -5.79
CA GLU A 198 16.22 3.79 -6.75
C GLU A 198 15.88 5.08 -7.51
N LYS A 199 14.67 5.16 -8.09
CA LYS A 199 14.17 6.37 -8.77
C LYS A 199 14.12 7.61 -7.86
N LEU A 200 13.88 7.42 -6.57
CA LEU A 200 13.86 8.50 -5.60
C LEU A 200 15.26 9.04 -5.33
N ARG A 201 16.26 8.15 -5.23
CA ARG A 201 17.65 8.47 -4.89
C ARG A 201 18.44 9.10 -6.04
N GLU A 202 18.18 8.71 -7.30
CA GLU A 202 18.81 9.28 -8.49
C GLU A 202 18.72 10.82 -8.52
N GLU A 203 17.72 11.41 -7.89
CA GLU A 203 17.53 12.87 -7.86
C GLU A 203 18.44 13.60 -6.87
N ILE A 204 18.93 12.92 -5.84
CA ILE A 204 19.84 13.50 -4.85
C ILE A 204 21.27 13.59 -5.41
N GLU A 205 21.67 12.63 -6.24
CA GLU A 205 22.99 12.57 -6.87
C GLU A 205 23.16 13.61 -7.99
N HIS A 206 22.06 14.17 -8.50
CA HIS A 206 22.02 15.16 -9.58
C HIS A 206 21.62 16.57 -9.12
N ALA A 207 21.41 16.81 -7.82
CA ALA A 207 21.02 18.09 -7.23
C ALA A 207 22.15 18.74 -6.43
#